data_290ff08c5e769adf9866c581c7f0ff08
#
_entry.id   290ff08c5e769adf9866c581c7f0ff08
#
_cell.length_a   1.000
_cell.length_b   1.000
_cell.length_c   1.000
_cell.angle_alpha   90.00
_cell.angle_beta   90.00
_cell.angle_gamma   90.00
#
_symmetry.space_group_name_H-M   'P 1'
#
loop_
_entity.id
_entity.type
_entity.pdbx_description
1 polymer ?
#
loop_
_entity_poly.entity_id
_entity_poly.type
_entity_poly.pdbx_seq_one_letter_code
_entity_poly.pdbx_strand_id
1 'polypeptide(L)'
;MYSFLRLPVSAHVAAVGGDNISLTDDDPTVIFHNPALISNVSDKSINLNFMTYMQGSVTASASFVKAAFDRATWGASAQYMAYGSIKETSVSNEQTGTFSPKDIALAGTFSYMLSNQISGGITARFISSTIGSYSSAAVGFDLGLNYYHEETGWSVSAVAKNLGGQIKAYDEDFERIPIDLQIGASKNLIGSPLTIHATLSRLNNWDQGFIKHLAIGADLALGETVYVAAGYNFRRSSEMKITTSDDDKGSNHGAGLSVGAGLQLERFKLQLAYAKYHVSAYSLLVNVTYSL
;
A
#
# COMPACT_ATOMS: atom_id res chain seq x y z
N MET A 1 -4.59 2.73 15.70
CA MET A 1 -4.97 3.99 15.04
C MET A 1 -4.27 4.16 13.69
N TYR A 2 -4.68 5.14 12.85
CA TYR A 2 -4.13 5.39 11.51
C TYR A 2 -4.13 4.17 10.58
N SER A 3 -5.20 3.37 10.60
CA SER A 3 -5.32 2.13 9.80
C SER A 3 -5.25 2.36 8.28
N PHE A 4 -5.52 3.59 7.82
CA PHE A 4 -5.41 3.95 6.40
C PHE A 4 -3.99 3.76 5.84
N LEU A 5 -2.95 3.81 6.69
CA LEU A 5 -1.55 3.53 6.30
C LEU A 5 -1.32 2.07 5.88
N ARG A 6 -2.26 1.17 6.15
CA ARG A 6 -2.23 -0.25 5.73
C ARG A 6 -2.96 -0.50 4.42
N LEU A 7 -3.71 0.48 3.91
CA LEU A 7 -4.37 0.33 2.61
C LEU A 7 -3.32 0.44 1.50
N PRO A 8 -3.40 -0.42 0.47
CA PRO A 8 -2.49 -0.30 -0.67
C PRO A 8 -2.80 0.99 -1.43
N VAL A 9 -1.74 1.64 -1.87
CA VAL A 9 -1.83 2.85 -2.71
C VAL A 9 -1.64 2.48 -4.18
N SER A 10 -0.69 1.59 -4.48
CA SER A 10 -0.45 1.09 -5.83
C SER A 10 -1.55 0.13 -6.28
N ALA A 11 -2.13 0.34 -7.45
CA ALA A 11 -3.06 -0.61 -8.07
C ALA A 11 -2.36 -1.92 -8.44
N HIS A 12 -1.11 -1.86 -8.90
CA HIS A 12 -0.33 -3.07 -9.21
C HIS A 12 -0.10 -3.90 -7.92
N VAL A 13 0.39 -3.29 -6.84
CA VAL A 13 0.53 -3.98 -5.56
C VAL A 13 -0.81 -4.51 -5.05
N ALA A 14 -1.90 -3.75 -5.19
CA ALA A 14 -3.24 -4.21 -4.82
C ALA A 14 -3.65 -5.46 -5.60
N ALA A 15 -3.35 -5.51 -6.91
CA ALA A 15 -3.67 -6.64 -7.77
C ALA A 15 -2.93 -7.93 -7.37
N VAL A 16 -1.67 -7.83 -6.94
CA VAL A 16 -0.84 -8.99 -6.54
C VAL A 16 -0.97 -9.35 -5.06
N GLY A 17 -2.08 -8.98 -4.40
CA GLY A 17 -2.38 -9.37 -3.02
C GLY A 17 -2.39 -8.23 -2.01
N GLY A 18 -1.88 -7.04 -2.34
CA GLY A 18 -1.99 -5.81 -1.54
C GLY A 18 -0.81 -5.50 -0.62
N ASP A 19 0.14 -6.40 -0.45
CA ASP A 19 1.28 -6.24 0.48
C ASP A 19 2.65 -6.47 -0.20
N ASN A 20 2.80 -6.24 -1.51
CA ASN A 20 4.07 -6.44 -2.21
C ASN A 20 5.05 -5.30 -1.91
N ILE A 21 6.30 -5.66 -1.56
CA ILE A 21 7.41 -4.74 -1.25
C ILE A 21 8.65 -4.96 -2.13
N SER A 22 8.60 -5.91 -3.06
CA SER A 22 9.72 -6.34 -3.92
C SER A 22 9.44 -6.15 -5.41
N LEU A 23 8.35 -5.46 -5.77
CA LEU A 23 7.98 -5.14 -7.13
C LEU A 23 8.94 -4.06 -7.67
N THR A 24 9.82 -4.46 -8.61
CA THR A 24 10.81 -3.57 -9.27
C THR A 24 10.24 -2.94 -10.53
N ASP A 25 9.04 -2.38 -10.44
CA ASP A 25 8.40 -1.67 -11.54
C ASP A 25 8.87 -0.22 -11.59
N ASP A 26 8.95 0.36 -12.79
CA ASP A 26 9.16 1.79 -13.00
C ASP A 26 7.86 2.56 -12.70
N ASP A 27 7.46 2.53 -11.43
CA ASP A 27 6.23 3.15 -10.94
C ASP A 27 6.49 3.92 -9.62
N PRO A 28 6.28 5.23 -9.58
CA PRO A 28 6.47 6.03 -8.37
C PRO A 28 5.62 5.59 -7.18
N THR A 29 4.58 4.77 -7.38
CA THR A 29 3.75 4.25 -6.28
C THR A 29 4.50 3.32 -5.34
N VAL A 30 5.64 2.74 -5.76
CA VAL A 30 6.49 1.90 -4.91
C VAL A 30 7.01 2.65 -3.67
N ILE A 31 7.04 4.00 -3.71
CA ILE A 31 7.41 4.89 -2.58
C ILE A 31 6.56 4.64 -1.33
N PHE A 32 5.29 4.21 -1.49
CA PHE A 32 4.39 3.91 -0.38
C PHE A 32 4.60 2.51 0.21
N HIS A 33 5.34 1.64 -0.50
CA HIS A 33 5.52 0.24 -0.14
C HIS A 33 6.92 -0.07 0.37
N ASN A 34 7.96 0.38 -0.33
CA ASN A 34 9.35 0.20 0.06
C ASN A 34 10.20 1.39 -0.43
N PRO A 35 10.77 2.19 0.47
CA PRO A 35 11.57 3.35 0.08
C PRO A 35 12.81 3.01 -0.77
N ALA A 36 13.36 1.79 -0.67
CA ALA A 36 14.50 1.38 -1.47
C ALA A 36 14.18 1.24 -2.97
N LEU A 37 12.93 0.94 -3.32
CA LEU A 37 12.51 0.69 -4.70
C LEU A 37 12.47 1.95 -5.57
N ILE A 38 12.41 3.15 -4.99
CA ILE A 38 12.39 4.39 -5.80
C ILE A 38 13.69 4.60 -6.58
N SER A 39 14.77 3.87 -6.26
CA SER A 39 16.01 3.84 -7.05
C SER A 39 15.82 3.30 -8.47
N ASN A 40 14.75 2.50 -8.70
CA ASN A 40 14.44 1.89 -9.99
C ASN A 40 13.41 2.69 -10.80
N VAL A 41 12.94 3.83 -10.25
CA VAL A 41 11.93 4.67 -10.89
C VAL A 41 12.59 5.71 -11.79
N SER A 42 12.04 5.92 -12.96
CA SER A 42 12.47 6.94 -13.92
C SER A 42 12.47 8.34 -13.33
N ASP A 43 13.45 9.15 -13.76
CA ASP A 43 13.58 10.54 -13.28
C ASP A 43 12.34 11.37 -13.59
N LYS A 44 11.97 12.23 -12.64
CA LYS A 44 10.82 13.16 -12.73
C LYS A 44 9.48 12.50 -13.02
N SER A 45 9.21 11.39 -12.38
CA SER A 45 7.93 10.69 -12.49
C SER A 45 6.92 11.19 -11.45
N ILE A 46 5.70 11.47 -11.91
CA ILE A 46 4.56 11.89 -11.09
C ILE A 46 3.50 10.79 -11.15
N ASN A 47 2.88 10.50 -10.01
CA ASN A 47 1.78 9.56 -9.95
C ASN A 47 0.62 10.13 -9.12
N LEU A 48 -0.60 9.83 -9.57
CA LEU A 48 -1.86 10.14 -8.89
C LEU A 48 -2.65 8.85 -8.71
N ASN A 49 -3.19 8.65 -7.51
CA ASN A 49 -3.94 7.45 -7.16
C ASN A 49 -5.28 7.82 -6.55
N PHE A 50 -6.26 6.98 -6.81
CA PHE A 50 -7.58 7.05 -6.21
C PHE A 50 -8.06 5.63 -5.87
N MET A 51 -8.68 5.47 -4.70
CA MET A 51 -9.27 4.22 -4.27
C MET A 51 -10.62 4.47 -3.61
N THR A 52 -11.63 3.73 -4.05
CA THR A 52 -12.89 3.64 -3.30
C THR A 52 -12.74 2.68 -2.12
N TYR A 53 -13.32 3.03 -0.99
CA TYR A 53 -13.32 2.19 0.21
C TYR A 53 -14.76 1.95 0.69
N MET A 54 -14.97 1.62 1.95
CA MET A 54 -16.30 1.32 2.49
C MET A 54 -17.19 2.57 2.61
N GLN A 55 -18.50 2.43 2.44
CA GLN A 55 -19.54 3.42 2.78
C GLN A 55 -19.28 4.84 2.28
N GLY A 56 -18.77 4.97 1.06
CA GLY A 56 -18.46 6.27 0.47
C GLY A 56 -17.13 6.88 0.93
N SER A 57 -16.36 6.18 1.75
CA SER A 57 -14.98 6.56 2.05
C SER A 57 -14.10 6.42 0.81
N VAL A 58 -13.15 7.33 0.65
CA VAL A 58 -12.21 7.32 -0.48
C VAL A 58 -10.81 7.66 -0.01
N THR A 59 -9.81 7.11 -0.69
CA THR A 59 -8.44 7.58 -0.55
C THR A 59 -7.95 8.19 -1.85
N ALA A 60 -7.14 9.23 -1.73
CA ALA A 60 -6.41 9.83 -2.84
C ALA A 60 -4.95 10.00 -2.42
N SER A 61 -4.03 9.79 -3.34
CA SER A 61 -2.62 10.03 -3.07
C SER A 61 -1.89 10.53 -4.30
N ALA A 62 -0.76 11.20 -4.06
CA ALA A 62 0.14 11.67 -5.08
C ALA A 62 1.58 11.35 -4.68
N SER A 63 2.43 11.09 -5.65
CA SER A 63 3.87 10.95 -5.44
C SER A 63 4.65 11.58 -6.58
N PHE A 64 5.86 12.05 -6.25
CA PHE A 64 6.85 12.55 -7.18
C PHE A 64 8.19 11.94 -6.83
N VAL A 65 8.88 11.43 -7.84
CA VAL A 65 10.22 10.84 -7.71
C VAL A 65 11.17 11.53 -8.65
N LYS A 66 12.38 11.81 -8.16
CA LYS A 66 13.44 12.46 -8.94
C LYS A 66 14.81 11.88 -8.60
N ALA A 67 15.57 11.50 -9.62
CA ALA A 67 16.99 11.18 -9.47
C ALA A 67 17.76 12.44 -9.04
N ALA A 68 18.60 12.33 -8.00
CA ALA A 68 19.38 13.44 -7.46
C ALA A 68 20.81 13.42 -7.98
N PHE A 69 21.44 12.24 -7.95
CA PHE A 69 22.81 11.95 -8.39
C PHE A 69 22.85 10.53 -8.94
N ASP A 70 23.98 10.09 -9.48
CA ASP A 70 24.15 8.77 -10.11
C ASP A 70 23.63 7.57 -9.31
N ARG A 71 23.56 7.67 -7.99
CA ARG A 71 23.13 6.60 -7.07
C ARG A 71 22.05 6.99 -6.08
N ALA A 72 21.59 8.22 -6.12
CA ALA A 72 20.66 8.77 -5.13
C ALA A 72 19.36 9.19 -5.80
N THR A 73 18.23 8.80 -5.21
CA THR A 73 16.89 9.18 -5.64
C THR A 73 16.13 9.71 -4.43
N TRP A 74 15.41 10.81 -4.61
CA TRP A 74 14.50 11.32 -3.60
C TRP A 74 13.07 11.39 -4.14
N GLY A 75 12.12 11.36 -3.24
CA GLY A 75 10.71 11.50 -3.60
C GLY A 75 9.94 12.18 -2.49
N ALA A 76 8.80 12.71 -2.88
CA ALA A 76 7.79 13.24 -1.96
C ALA A 76 6.47 12.57 -2.23
N SER A 77 5.68 12.34 -1.19
CA SER A 77 4.36 11.75 -1.33
C SER A 77 3.36 12.33 -0.34
N ALA A 78 2.09 12.31 -0.76
CA ALA A 78 0.96 12.70 0.06
C ALA A 78 -0.13 11.64 -0.07
N GLN A 79 -0.77 11.30 1.04
CA GLN A 79 -1.93 10.41 1.08
C GLN A 79 -3.04 11.07 1.89
N TYR A 80 -4.24 11.02 1.37
CA TYR A 80 -5.46 11.56 1.97
C TYR A 80 -6.53 10.47 2.08
N MET A 81 -7.15 10.36 3.23
CA MET A 81 -8.32 9.49 3.47
C MET A 81 -9.48 10.35 3.91
N ALA A 82 -10.60 10.28 3.20
CA ALA A 82 -11.88 10.85 3.59
C ALA A 82 -12.83 9.71 3.97
N TYR A 83 -13.42 9.80 5.16
CA TYR A 83 -14.33 8.76 5.66
C TYR A 83 -15.81 9.05 5.33
N GLY A 84 -16.08 10.10 4.54
CA GLY A 84 -17.43 10.53 4.23
C GLY A 84 -18.05 11.37 5.36
N SER A 85 -19.37 11.55 5.30
CA SER A 85 -20.13 12.30 6.30
C SER A 85 -20.81 11.34 7.27
N ILE A 86 -20.55 11.51 8.56
CA ILE A 86 -21.09 10.70 9.64
C ILE A 86 -22.11 11.55 10.40
N LYS A 87 -23.28 10.99 10.71
CA LYS A 87 -24.32 11.66 11.49
C LYS A 87 -23.88 11.74 12.96
N GLU A 88 -23.98 12.93 13.51
CA GLU A 88 -23.84 13.16 14.95
C GLU A 88 -25.20 13.00 15.61
N THR A 89 -25.27 12.23 16.69
CA THR A 89 -26.51 11.97 17.44
C THR A 89 -26.31 12.30 18.90
N SER A 90 -27.35 12.87 19.53
CA SER A 90 -27.42 13.10 20.97
C SER A 90 -27.62 11.80 21.74
N VAL A 91 -27.51 11.87 23.07
CA VAL A 91 -27.83 10.75 23.98
C VAL A 91 -29.29 10.29 23.85
N SER A 92 -30.20 11.17 23.43
CA SER A 92 -31.61 10.90 23.12
C SER A 92 -31.83 10.33 21.71
N ASN A 93 -30.76 10.00 20.98
CA ASN A 93 -30.79 9.48 19.63
C ASN A 93 -31.36 10.45 18.56
N GLU A 94 -31.33 11.75 18.84
CA GLU A 94 -31.70 12.80 17.89
C GLU A 94 -30.47 13.21 17.08
N GLN A 95 -30.63 13.39 15.77
CA GLN A 95 -29.55 13.86 14.92
C GLN A 95 -29.26 15.33 15.18
N THR A 96 -28.08 15.65 15.71
CA THR A 96 -27.65 17.01 16.07
C THR A 96 -26.80 17.70 15.01
N GLY A 97 -26.19 16.87 14.10
CA GLY A 97 -25.32 17.41 13.07
C GLY A 97 -24.70 16.31 12.18
N THR A 98 -23.64 16.70 11.48
CA THR A 98 -22.77 15.78 10.73
C THR A 98 -21.32 16.22 10.87
N PHE A 99 -20.40 15.27 10.87
CA PHE A 99 -18.96 15.53 10.82
C PHE A 99 -18.29 14.61 9.79
N SER A 100 -17.12 15.02 9.29
CA SER A 100 -16.39 14.30 8.24
C SER A 100 -14.97 14.02 8.70
N PRO A 101 -14.69 12.82 9.23
CA PRO A 101 -13.34 12.44 9.61
C PRO A 101 -12.40 12.39 8.39
N LYS A 102 -11.14 12.74 8.61
CA LYS A 102 -10.11 12.71 7.58
C LYS A 102 -8.73 12.48 8.15
N ASP A 103 -7.93 11.76 7.38
CA ASP A 103 -6.51 11.54 7.67
C ASP A 103 -5.67 12.06 6.50
N ILE A 104 -4.51 12.65 6.82
CA ILE A 104 -3.53 13.14 5.87
C ILE A 104 -2.16 12.61 6.30
N ALA A 105 -1.39 12.08 5.36
CA ALA A 105 0.02 11.75 5.57
C ALA A 105 0.85 12.43 4.49
N LEU A 106 1.90 13.14 4.91
CA LEU A 106 2.90 13.77 4.04
C LEU A 106 4.25 13.09 4.32
N ALA A 107 4.98 12.74 3.27
CA ALA A 107 6.25 12.05 3.44
C ALA A 107 7.32 12.52 2.45
N GLY A 108 8.56 12.51 2.93
CA GLY A 108 9.77 12.62 2.13
C GLY A 108 10.53 11.30 2.18
N THR A 109 11.01 10.85 1.03
CA THR A 109 11.72 9.58 0.86
C THR A 109 13.08 9.83 0.21
N PHE A 110 14.08 9.13 0.70
CA PHE A 110 15.42 9.10 0.11
C PHE A 110 15.85 7.64 -0.08
N SER A 111 16.40 7.33 -1.24
CA SER A 111 16.98 6.02 -1.56
C SER A 111 18.38 6.18 -2.11
N TYR A 112 19.24 5.21 -1.82
CA TYR A 112 20.62 5.17 -2.28
C TYR A 112 21.01 3.76 -2.72
N MET A 113 21.60 3.65 -3.91
CA MET A 113 22.15 2.40 -4.42
C MET A 113 23.49 2.09 -3.73
N LEU A 114 23.46 1.21 -2.74
CA LEU A 114 24.62 0.76 -1.97
C LEU A 114 25.61 -0.02 -2.84
N SER A 115 25.07 -0.80 -3.77
CA SER A 115 25.80 -1.48 -4.83
C SER A 115 24.96 -1.52 -6.11
N ASN A 116 25.45 -2.13 -7.19
CA ASN A 116 24.69 -2.29 -8.43
C ASN A 116 23.45 -3.18 -8.27
N GLN A 117 23.36 -3.94 -7.19
CA GLN A 117 22.26 -4.88 -6.93
C GLN A 117 21.51 -4.59 -5.64
N ILE A 118 22.04 -3.73 -4.77
CA ILE A 118 21.45 -3.46 -3.46
C ILE A 118 21.14 -1.98 -3.34
N SER A 119 19.90 -1.66 -3.04
CA SER A 119 19.45 -0.32 -2.67
C SER A 119 18.91 -0.29 -1.24
N GLY A 120 19.12 0.82 -0.57
CA GLY A 120 18.55 1.12 0.75
C GLY A 120 17.75 2.41 0.68
N GLY A 121 16.72 2.53 1.49
CA GLY A 121 15.90 3.74 1.52
C GLY A 121 15.31 4.02 2.89
N ILE A 122 14.99 5.30 3.09
CA ILE A 122 14.32 5.80 4.29
C ILE A 122 13.20 6.76 3.88
N THR A 123 12.05 6.65 4.54
CA THR A 123 10.95 7.61 4.47
C THR A 123 10.75 8.25 5.83
N ALA A 124 10.59 9.57 5.87
CA ALA A 124 10.09 10.29 7.04
C ALA A 124 8.66 10.78 6.73
N ARG A 125 7.72 10.51 7.65
CA ARG A 125 6.30 10.78 7.46
C ARG A 125 5.72 11.57 8.60
N PHE A 126 4.94 12.60 8.29
CA PHE A 126 4.07 13.31 9.20
C PHE A 126 2.62 12.93 8.93
N ILE A 127 1.86 12.64 9.97
CA ILE A 127 0.47 12.20 9.89
C ILE A 127 -0.38 13.15 10.72
N SER A 128 -1.50 13.61 10.15
CA SER A 128 -2.51 14.40 10.82
C SER A 128 -3.88 13.75 10.65
N SER A 129 -4.62 13.61 11.71
CA SER A 129 -5.95 13.03 11.71
C SER A 129 -6.93 13.92 12.45
N THR A 130 -8.15 14.04 11.92
CA THR A 130 -9.22 14.90 12.48
C THR A 130 -10.52 14.13 12.51
N ILE A 131 -11.19 14.12 13.68
CA ILE A 131 -12.49 13.50 13.92
C ILE A 131 -13.35 14.48 14.67
N GLY A 132 -14.32 15.12 13.98
CA GLY A 132 -15.13 16.18 14.59
C GLY A 132 -14.27 17.35 15.07
N SER A 133 -14.34 17.65 16.36
CA SER A 133 -13.52 18.67 17.04
C SER A 133 -12.14 18.18 17.51
N TYR A 134 -11.89 16.90 17.45
CA TYR A 134 -10.64 16.28 17.92
C TYR A 134 -9.61 16.18 16.80
N SER A 135 -8.34 16.40 17.13
CA SER A 135 -7.23 16.25 16.19
C SER A 135 -6.04 15.53 16.82
N SER A 136 -5.38 14.72 16.03
CA SER A 136 -4.21 13.97 16.43
C SER A 136 -3.09 14.15 15.40
N ALA A 137 -1.84 14.07 15.85
CA ALA A 137 -0.67 14.11 14.97
C ALA A 137 0.34 13.03 15.37
N ALA A 138 1.03 12.48 14.37
CA ALA A 138 2.06 11.47 14.55
C ALA A 138 3.22 11.67 13.59
N VAL A 139 4.37 11.12 13.95
CA VAL A 139 5.55 10.99 13.08
C VAL A 139 5.92 9.51 12.94
N GLY A 140 6.36 9.14 11.76
CA GLY A 140 6.77 7.77 11.47
C GLY A 140 7.92 7.74 10.48
N PHE A 141 8.68 6.65 10.53
CA PHE A 141 9.78 6.38 9.61
C PHE A 141 9.57 5.00 8.99
N ASP A 142 9.92 4.87 7.71
CA ASP A 142 10.01 3.57 7.05
C ASP A 142 11.48 3.35 6.65
N LEU A 143 11.97 2.14 6.85
CA LEU A 143 13.29 1.69 6.42
C LEU A 143 13.13 0.55 5.44
N GLY A 144 13.80 0.61 4.31
CA GLY A 144 13.71 -0.42 3.27
C GLY A 144 15.07 -0.82 2.73
N LEU A 145 15.16 -2.10 2.39
CA LEU A 145 16.26 -2.68 1.63
C LEU A 145 15.68 -3.47 0.47
N ASN A 146 16.36 -3.44 -0.68
CA ASN A 146 16.05 -4.27 -1.83
C ASN A 146 17.35 -4.81 -2.44
N TYR A 147 17.36 -6.10 -2.72
CA TYR A 147 18.33 -6.76 -3.59
C TYR A 147 17.64 -7.09 -4.91
N TYR A 148 18.17 -6.62 -6.02
CA TYR A 148 17.68 -6.90 -7.36
C TYR A 148 18.80 -7.39 -8.27
N HIS A 149 18.57 -8.53 -8.91
CA HIS A 149 19.52 -9.12 -9.87
C HIS A 149 18.80 -9.35 -11.21
N GLU A 150 19.07 -8.48 -12.16
CA GLU A 150 18.38 -8.43 -13.45
C GLU A 150 18.54 -9.76 -14.24
N GLU A 151 19.77 -10.29 -14.38
CA GLU A 151 20.05 -11.51 -15.13
C GLU A 151 19.32 -12.75 -14.60
N THR A 152 19.09 -12.81 -13.30
CA THR A 152 18.33 -13.91 -12.69
C THR A 152 16.86 -13.59 -12.50
N GLY A 153 16.45 -12.33 -12.61
CA GLY A 153 15.09 -11.85 -12.38
C GLY A 153 14.63 -11.95 -10.93
N TRP A 154 15.53 -12.04 -9.95
CA TRP A 154 15.18 -12.02 -8.54
C TRP A 154 15.18 -10.62 -7.96
N SER A 155 14.12 -10.28 -7.23
CA SER A 155 14.06 -9.14 -6.33
C SER A 155 13.69 -9.60 -4.93
N VAL A 156 14.48 -9.27 -3.92
CA VAL A 156 14.23 -9.62 -2.51
C VAL A 156 14.31 -8.37 -1.67
N SER A 157 13.30 -8.17 -0.83
CA SER A 157 13.17 -6.96 -0.01
C SER A 157 12.88 -7.25 1.45
N ALA A 158 13.33 -6.34 2.31
CA ALA A 158 12.94 -6.26 3.70
C ALA A 158 12.55 -4.81 4.03
N VAL A 159 11.45 -4.62 4.74
CA VAL A 159 10.95 -3.29 5.11
C VAL A 159 10.45 -3.29 6.55
N ALA A 160 10.79 -2.23 7.27
CA ALA A 160 10.19 -1.88 8.55
C ALA A 160 9.39 -0.59 8.35
N LYS A 161 8.06 -0.64 8.47
CA LYS A 161 7.14 0.48 8.21
C LYS A 161 6.59 1.07 9.49
N ASN A 162 6.32 2.37 9.43
CA ASN A 162 5.64 3.13 10.48
C ASN A 162 6.35 3.04 11.86
N LEU A 163 7.68 3.10 11.86
CA LEU A 163 8.49 3.19 13.09
C LEU A 163 8.33 4.60 13.68
N GLY A 164 7.59 4.74 14.78
CA GLY A 164 7.35 6.06 15.39
C GLY A 164 6.17 6.06 16.35
N GLY A 165 5.52 7.20 16.50
CA GLY A 165 4.42 7.36 17.44
C GLY A 165 3.67 8.67 17.28
N GLN A 166 2.60 8.83 18.05
CA GLN A 166 1.88 10.09 18.16
C GLN A 166 2.73 11.13 18.89
N ILE A 167 2.65 12.37 18.40
CA ILE A 167 3.19 13.57 19.05
C ILE A 167 2.08 14.43 19.65
N LYS A 168 0.82 14.19 19.23
CA LYS A 168 -0.38 14.77 19.79
C LYS A 168 -1.50 13.73 19.77
N ALA A 169 -2.04 13.36 20.92
CA ALA A 169 -3.21 12.50 21.04
C ALA A 169 -4.51 13.26 20.71
N TYR A 170 -5.61 12.56 20.48
CA TYR A 170 -6.94 13.20 20.32
C TYR A 170 -7.45 13.75 21.63
N ASP A 171 -7.17 13.04 22.72
CA ASP A 171 -7.51 13.36 24.08
C ASP A 171 -6.27 13.12 24.96
N GLU A 172 -6.36 12.50 26.10
CA GLU A 172 -5.23 12.26 27.01
C GLU A 172 -4.38 11.04 26.64
N ASP A 173 -4.99 10.04 25.99
CA ASP A 173 -4.33 8.74 25.72
C ASP A 173 -3.64 8.70 24.35
N PHE A 174 -2.34 8.30 24.36
CA PHE A 174 -1.56 8.06 23.16
C PHE A 174 -1.78 6.66 22.60
N GLU A 175 -2.10 6.58 21.32
CA GLU A 175 -2.28 5.34 20.58
C GLU A 175 -1.05 4.97 19.74
N ARG A 176 -0.84 3.68 19.54
CA ARG A 176 0.26 3.18 18.72
C ARG A 176 -0.05 3.32 17.24
N ILE A 177 0.94 3.77 16.46
CA ILE A 177 0.87 3.67 15.00
C ILE A 177 1.09 2.21 14.56
N PRO A 178 0.56 1.81 13.37
CA PRO A 178 0.57 0.41 12.95
C PRO A 178 1.94 -0.01 12.39
N ILE A 179 2.91 -0.27 13.26
CA ILE A 179 4.22 -0.83 12.88
C ILE A 179 4.02 -2.11 12.09
N ASP A 180 4.80 -2.29 11.03
CA ASP A 180 4.77 -3.47 10.17
C ASP A 180 6.17 -3.85 9.69
N LEU A 181 6.61 -5.07 10.02
CA LEU A 181 7.82 -5.68 9.50
C LEU A 181 7.45 -6.64 8.38
N GLN A 182 8.08 -6.47 7.23
CA GLN A 182 7.76 -7.23 6.02
C GLN A 182 9.03 -7.78 5.36
N ILE A 183 8.92 -8.98 4.78
CA ILE A 183 9.91 -9.57 3.88
C ILE A 183 9.18 -10.04 2.63
N GLY A 184 9.70 -9.72 1.46
CA GLY A 184 9.10 -10.08 0.19
C GLY A 184 10.10 -10.50 -0.86
N ALA A 185 9.65 -11.33 -1.78
CA ALA A 185 10.42 -11.73 -2.94
C ALA A 185 9.54 -11.72 -4.19
N SER A 186 10.13 -11.28 -5.30
CA SER A 186 9.55 -11.35 -6.64
C SER A 186 10.51 -12.04 -7.57
N LYS A 187 9.98 -12.83 -8.50
CA LYS A 187 10.75 -13.58 -9.48
C LYS A 187 10.16 -13.39 -10.85
N ASN A 188 10.88 -12.68 -11.71
CA ASN A 188 10.61 -12.68 -13.13
C ASN A 188 11.15 -14.01 -13.74
N LEU A 189 10.29 -14.77 -14.38
CA LEU A 189 10.65 -16.02 -15.02
C LEU A 189 11.24 -15.74 -16.40
N ILE A 190 12.58 -15.76 -16.49
CA ILE A 190 13.33 -15.46 -17.72
C ILE A 190 12.84 -16.32 -18.89
N GLY A 191 12.55 -15.68 -20.02
CA GLY A 191 11.98 -16.36 -21.19
C GLY A 191 10.48 -16.64 -21.10
N SER A 192 9.82 -16.16 -20.03
CA SER A 192 8.36 -16.22 -19.84
C SER A 192 7.83 -14.82 -19.54
N PRO A 193 6.60 -14.49 -19.94
CA PRO A 193 5.95 -13.23 -19.58
C PRO A 193 5.43 -13.21 -18.13
N LEU A 194 5.78 -14.19 -17.29
CA LEU A 194 5.24 -14.38 -15.96
C LEU A 194 6.22 -13.89 -14.88
N THR A 195 5.72 -13.06 -13.96
CA THR A 195 6.38 -12.72 -12.70
C THR A 195 5.55 -13.23 -11.53
N ILE A 196 6.20 -13.83 -10.54
CA ILE A 196 5.54 -14.33 -9.32
C ILE A 196 6.04 -13.56 -8.11
N HIS A 197 5.15 -13.38 -7.13
CA HIS A 197 5.39 -12.58 -5.94
C HIS A 197 4.96 -13.32 -4.68
N ALA A 198 5.74 -13.14 -3.62
CA ALA A 198 5.37 -13.59 -2.28
C ALA A 198 5.85 -12.55 -1.25
N THR A 199 4.99 -12.18 -0.33
CA THR A 199 5.33 -11.25 0.75
C THR A 199 4.77 -11.77 2.08
N LEU A 200 5.61 -11.74 3.10
CA LEU A 200 5.25 -11.97 4.49
C LEU A 200 5.14 -10.61 5.18
N SER A 201 3.97 -10.26 5.70
CA SER A 201 3.69 -8.99 6.38
C SER A 201 3.37 -9.20 7.85
N ARG A 202 3.47 -8.11 8.64
CA ARG A 202 3.18 -8.08 10.08
C ARG A 202 4.02 -9.07 10.90
N LEU A 203 5.29 -9.23 10.55
CA LEU A 203 6.23 -10.15 11.22
C LEU A 203 6.54 -9.75 12.67
N ASN A 204 6.16 -8.55 13.09
CA ASN A 204 6.21 -8.07 14.47
C ASN A 204 5.03 -8.52 15.33
N ASN A 205 4.04 -9.23 14.77
CA ASN A 205 2.86 -9.74 15.48
C ASN A 205 2.49 -11.13 14.96
N TRP A 206 2.92 -12.18 15.67
CA TRP A 206 2.73 -13.59 15.34
C TRP A 206 1.51 -14.24 15.99
N ASP A 207 0.52 -13.46 16.46
CA ASP A 207 -0.69 -13.96 17.12
C ASP A 207 -1.54 -14.90 16.24
N GLN A 208 -1.26 -14.91 14.93
CA GLN A 208 -2.03 -15.67 13.95
C GLN A 208 -1.07 -16.51 13.11
N GLY A 209 -1.24 -17.81 13.05
CA GLY A 209 -0.33 -18.75 12.39
C GLY A 209 0.26 -18.30 11.04
N PHE A 210 1.43 -18.81 10.66
CA PHE A 210 2.30 -18.40 9.58
C PHE A 210 1.59 -18.03 8.26
N ILE A 211 0.60 -18.83 7.84
CA ILE A 211 -0.07 -18.63 6.56
C ILE A 211 -0.83 -17.30 6.45
N LYS A 212 -1.25 -16.74 7.61
CA LYS A 212 -1.96 -15.45 7.65
C LYS A 212 -1.04 -14.24 7.45
N HIS A 213 0.27 -14.44 7.45
CA HIS A 213 1.25 -13.41 7.12
C HIS A 213 1.54 -13.35 5.63
N LEU A 214 1.12 -14.37 4.86
CA LEU A 214 1.47 -14.55 3.46
C LEU A 214 0.47 -13.85 2.54
N ALA A 215 1.00 -13.10 1.57
CA ALA A 215 0.33 -12.68 0.35
C ALA A 215 1.12 -13.21 -0.85
N ILE A 216 0.43 -13.75 -1.85
CA ILE A 216 1.02 -14.24 -3.08
C ILE A 216 0.34 -13.58 -4.27
N GLY A 217 1.08 -13.44 -5.37
CA GLY A 217 0.54 -12.86 -6.60
C GLY A 217 1.35 -13.26 -7.81
N ALA A 218 0.80 -12.97 -8.97
CA ALA A 218 1.46 -13.14 -10.24
C ALA A 218 1.00 -12.08 -11.25
N ASP A 219 1.94 -11.67 -12.10
CA ASP A 219 1.71 -10.81 -13.25
C ASP A 219 1.98 -11.58 -14.52
N LEU A 220 1.16 -11.35 -15.52
CA LEU A 220 1.33 -11.85 -16.88
C LEU A 220 1.43 -10.66 -17.83
N ALA A 221 2.61 -10.44 -18.41
CA ALA A 221 2.81 -9.44 -19.45
C ALA A 221 2.18 -9.92 -20.78
N LEU A 222 1.30 -9.11 -21.35
CA LEU A 222 0.66 -9.34 -22.63
C LEU A 222 1.29 -8.41 -23.69
N GLY A 223 2.53 -8.74 -24.07
CA GLY A 223 3.38 -7.87 -24.88
C GLY A 223 4.12 -6.83 -24.03
N GLU A 224 4.52 -5.71 -24.64
CA GLU A 224 5.30 -4.65 -24.00
C GLU A 224 4.44 -3.58 -23.31
N THR A 225 3.14 -3.56 -23.62
CA THR A 225 2.26 -2.44 -23.28
C THR A 225 1.24 -2.78 -22.20
N VAL A 226 0.81 -4.05 -22.10
CA VAL A 226 -0.28 -4.46 -21.21
C VAL A 226 0.19 -5.58 -20.29
N TYR A 227 -0.24 -5.54 -19.04
CA TYR A 227 -0.16 -6.69 -18.15
C TYR A 227 -1.51 -6.93 -17.47
N VAL A 228 -1.71 -8.16 -17.03
CA VAL A 228 -2.77 -8.55 -16.10
C VAL A 228 -2.15 -9.17 -14.87
N ALA A 229 -2.77 -8.96 -13.72
CA ALA A 229 -2.26 -9.43 -12.45
C ALA A 229 -3.36 -10.04 -11.60
N ALA A 230 -2.99 -11.02 -10.79
CA ALA A 230 -3.89 -11.61 -9.80
C ALA A 230 -3.12 -11.95 -8.52
N GLY A 231 -3.80 -11.90 -7.39
CA GLY A 231 -3.19 -12.18 -6.10
C GLY A 231 -4.16 -12.70 -5.06
N TYR A 232 -3.59 -13.25 -4.00
CA TYR A 232 -4.33 -13.74 -2.85
C TYR A 232 -3.64 -13.36 -1.55
N ASN A 233 -4.40 -12.76 -0.62
CA ASN A 233 -3.96 -12.40 0.72
C ASN A 233 -4.67 -13.27 1.74
N PHE A 234 -3.93 -14.17 2.38
CA PHE A 234 -4.46 -15.15 3.31
C PHE A 234 -5.01 -14.50 4.60
N ARG A 235 -4.39 -13.41 5.07
CA ARG A 235 -4.88 -12.66 6.23
C ARG A 235 -6.22 -11.98 5.93
N ARG A 236 -6.30 -11.25 4.83
CA ARG A 236 -7.51 -10.55 4.41
C ARG A 236 -8.67 -11.53 4.24
N SER A 237 -8.42 -12.69 3.65
CA SER A 237 -9.38 -13.78 3.55
C SER A 237 -9.89 -14.26 4.91
N SER A 238 -8.99 -14.36 5.89
CA SER A 238 -9.32 -14.83 7.24
C SER A 238 -10.05 -13.76 8.08
N GLU A 239 -9.58 -12.51 8.05
CA GLU A 239 -10.15 -11.39 8.84
C GLU A 239 -11.56 -11.02 8.37
N MET A 240 -11.90 -11.28 7.10
CA MET A 240 -13.20 -10.98 6.51
C MET A 240 -14.15 -12.18 6.43
N LYS A 241 -13.84 -13.25 7.14
CA LYS A 241 -14.71 -14.42 7.21
C LYS A 241 -15.94 -14.11 8.07
N ILE A 242 -17.13 -14.27 7.49
CA ILE A 242 -18.41 -14.14 8.20
C ILE A 242 -18.91 -15.54 8.50
N THR A 243 -19.13 -15.84 9.78
CA THR A 243 -19.73 -17.10 10.25
C THR A 243 -21.16 -16.79 10.65
N THR A 244 -22.14 -17.47 10.05
CA THR A 244 -23.55 -17.43 10.47
C THR A 244 -23.78 -18.60 11.39
N SER A 245 -24.65 -18.45 12.39
CA SER A 245 -24.93 -19.46 13.42
C SER A 245 -25.34 -20.85 12.93
N ASP A 246 -25.75 -20.95 11.67
CA ASP A 246 -26.15 -22.22 11.04
C ASP A 246 -25.08 -22.88 10.16
N ASP A 247 -23.93 -22.24 9.97
CA ASP A 247 -22.88 -22.71 9.05
C ASP A 247 -21.49 -22.63 9.68
N ASP A 248 -21.01 -23.76 10.20
CA ASP A 248 -19.68 -23.88 10.84
C ASP A 248 -18.51 -23.52 9.89
N LYS A 249 -18.72 -23.45 8.59
CA LYS A 249 -17.68 -23.20 7.59
C LYS A 249 -17.42 -21.72 7.30
N GLY A 250 -18.37 -20.82 7.56
CA GLY A 250 -18.27 -19.39 7.28
C GLY A 250 -17.80 -19.07 5.85
N SER A 251 -18.25 -17.98 5.27
CA SER A 251 -17.83 -17.52 3.93
C SER A 251 -17.01 -16.22 4.02
N ASN A 252 -15.94 -16.13 3.24
CA ASN A 252 -15.15 -14.90 3.10
C ASN A 252 -15.54 -14.09 1.85
N HIS A 253 -16.50 -14.59 1.06
CA HIS A 253 -17.01 -13.92 -0.16
C HIS A 253 -15.90 -13.43 -1.10
N GLY A 254 -14.81 -14.19 -1.25
CA GLY A 254 -13.68 -13.83 -2.09
C GLY A 254 -12.76 -12.72 -1.55
N ALA A 255 -12.84 -12.39 -0.25
CA ALA A 255 -12.09 -11.27 0.34
C ALA A 255 -10.56 -11.40 0.24
N GLY A 256 -10.01 -12.60 0.05
CA GLY A 256 -8.58 -12.81 -0.19
C GLY A 256 -8.12 -12.46 -1.60
N LEU A 257 -9.03 -12.53 -2.58
CA LEU A 257 -8.70 -12.34 -3.99
C LEU A 257 -8.52 -10.87 -4.35
N SER A 258 -7.62 -10.63 -5.30
CA SER A 258 -7.43 -9.36 -5.99
C SER A 258 -7.06 -9.62 -7.44
N VAL A 259 -7.45 -8.71 -8.32
CA VAL A 259 -7.13 -8.74 -9.74
C VAL A 259 -6.86 -7.32 -10.22
N GLY A 260 -6.08 -7.19 -11.28
CA GLY A 260 -5.82 -5.90 -11.89
C GLY A 260 -5.22 -6.01 -13.28
N ALA A 261 -5.09 -4.87 -13.90
CA ALA A 261 -4.45 -4.73 -15.20
C ALA A 261 -3.76 -3.37 -15.28
N GLY A 262 -2.74 -3.29 -16.11
CA GLY A 262 -2.05 -2.05 -16.41
C GLY A 262 -1.80 -1.88 -17.89
N LEU A 263 -1.84 -0.63 -18.31
CA LEU A 263 -1.47 -0.16 -19.64
C LEU A 263 -0.25 0.75 -19.49
N GLN A 264 0.84 0.41 -20.15
CA GLN A 264 2.06 1.21 -20.18
C GLN A 264 2.28 1.75 -21.59
N LEU A 265 2.24 3.06 -21.72
CA LEU A 265 2.64 3.80 -22.90
C LEU A 265 3.99 4.48 -22.63
N GLU A 266 4.62 5.08 -23.63
CA GLU A 266 5.97 5.66 -23.48
C GLU A 266 6.14 6.55 -22.24
N ARG A 267 5.18 7.42 -21.96
CA ARG A 267 5.21 8.36 -20.82
C ARG A 267 4.06 8.21 -19.84
N PHE A 268 3.05 7.44 -20.20
CA PHE A 268 1.86 7.26 -19.36
C PHE A 268 1.71 5.82 -18.95
N LYS A 269 1.38 5.60 -17.67
CA LYS A 269 0.88 4.33 -17.17
C LYS A 269 -0.50 4.54 -16.58
N LEU A 270 -1.42 3.66 -16.93
CA LEU A 270 -2.74 3.55 -16.31
C LEU A 270 -2.86 2.16 -15.70
N GLN A 271 -3.18 2.09 -14.43
CA GLN A 271 -3.32 0.83 -13.72
C GLN A 271 -4.64 0.80 -12.98
N LEU A 272 -5.28 -0.35 -13.01
CA LEU A 272 -6.56 -0.61 -12.35
C LEU A 272 -6.44 -1.87 -11.51
N ALA A 273 -7.03 -1.85 -10.30
CA ALA A 273 -7.15 -3.04 -9.48
C ALA A 273 -8.53 -3.11 -8.81
N TYR A 274 -8.97 -4.34 -8.61
CA TYR A 274 -10.22 -4.65 -7.94
C TYR A 274 -9.94 -5.67 -6.84
N ALA A 275 -10.32 -5.32 -5.61
CA ALA A 275 -10.12 -6.18 -4.46
C ALA A 275 -11.13 -5.83 -3.35
N LYS A 276 -11.24 -6.69 -2.35
CA LYS A 276 -12.11 -6.47 -1.20
C LYS A 276 -11.26 -6.15 0.03
N TYR A 277 -11.34 -4.90 0.49
CA TYR A 277 -10.64 -4.41 1.69
C TYR A 277 -11.58 -4.17 2.87
N HIS A 278 -12.87 -4.39 2.69
CA HIS A 278 -13.87 -4.34 3.75
C HIS A 278 -14.94 -5.41 3.53
N VAL A 279 -15.52 -5.94 4.61
CA VAL A 279 -16.51 -7.06 4.53
C VAL A 279 -17.74 -6.71 3.69
N SER A 280 -18.18 -5.46 3.71
CA SER A 280 -19.40 -4.99 3.03
C SER A 280 -19.17 -4.34 1.67
N ALA A 281 -17.92 -4.13 1.24
CA ALA A 281 -17.64 -3.36 0.03
C ALA A 281 -16.40 -3.89 -0.72
N TYR A 282 -16.47 -3.80 -2.03
CA TYR A 282 -15.32 -3.94 -2.92
C TYR A 282 -14.67 -2.58 -3.14
N SER A 283 -13.38 -2.60 -3.41
CA SER A 283 -12.58 -1.41 -3.69
C SER A 283 -12.08 -1.44 -5.12
N LEU A 284 -12.18 -0.31 -5.79
CA LEU A 284 -11.54 -0.05 -7.07
C LEU A 284 -10.39 0.92 -6.85
N LEU A 285 -9.21 0.54 -7.34
CA LEU A 285 -8.01 1.39 -7.34
C LEU A 285 -7.70 1.81 -8.77
N VAL A 286 -7.35 3.07 -8.93
CA VAL A 286 -6.93 3.66 -10.20
C VAL A 286 -5.64 4.42 -9.96
N ASN A 287 -4.60 4.10 -10.74
CA ASN A 287 -3.35 4.84 -10.73
C ASN A 287 -3.07 5.42 -12.12
N VAL A 288 -2.59 6.64 -12.15
CA VAL A 288 -2.10 7.31 -13.36
C VAL A 288 -0.70 7.83 -13.09
N THR A 289 0.26 7.39 -13.89
CA THR A 289 1.66 7.83 -13.82
C THR A 289 2.02 8.58 -15.09
N TYR A 290 2.80 9.65 -14.94
CA TYR A 290 3.39 10.40 -16.02
C TYR A 290 4.89 10.63 -15.77
N SER A 291 5.73 10.27 -16.74
CA SER A 291 7.18 10.52 -16.74
C SER A 291 7.49 11.71 -17.64
N LEU A 292 8.14 12.74 -17.06
CA LEU A 292 8.45 14.03 -17.71
C LEU A 292 9.64 13.94 -18.69
#